data_0b2b1f15758225dba8469d0405a82a18
#
_entry.id   0b2b1f15758225dba8469d0405a82a18
#
_cell.length_a   1.000
_cell.length_b   1.000
_cell.length_c   1.000
_cell.angle_alpha   90.00
_cell.angle_beta   90.00
_cell.angle_gamma   90.00
#
_symmetry.space_group_name_H-M   'P 1'
#
loop_
_entity.id
_entity.type
_entity.pdbx_description
1 polymer ?
#
loop_
_entity_poly.entity_id
_entity_poly.type
_entity_poly.pdbx_seq_one_letter_code
_entity_poly.pdbx_strand_id
1 'polypeptide(L)'
;VAKTGREIPIEALNERRRQAVRLRLAGVSPAQSARQTGLSQPTVNAAFKAYRHGGWSAVPVAPRGRGVRRQRARPHAEPASGVGKSRARRATPAQLAHLEAESIFILREVVAESERPVMLYSVGKDSSVLLHLARKAFYPAPPPFPLLHVDTTWKFREMYAFRDRTAAELGMQLIVHVNAEGLARGINPFTHGSAVHTDVMKTQALRQAIEKYRFDAAFGGARRDEEKSRAKERICSLRSAQHRWDPKNQRPELWSLYNLRRQPGESMRAFPLSNWSELDVWQYIGVENIPVVPLYFARPRPVVERDGALIMVDDARMPLKKGEAPALRNVRFRTLGCYPLSGAIESRAASVPRIIEEMLRSRSSERQGRVIDRDQPSSMERKKQEGYF
;
A
#
# COMPACT_ATOMS: atom_id res chain seq x y z
N VAL A 1 -11.06 -51.57 -3.86
CA VAL A 1 -9.60 -51.55 -4.03
C VAL A 1 -9.17 -50.10 -4.19
N ALA A 2 -8.54 -49.54 -3.16
CA ALA A 2 -8.08 -48.13 -3.17
C ALA A 2 -6.88 -48.00 -4.16
N LYS A 3 -7.07 -47.23 -5.21
CA LYS A 3 -5.97 -46.88 -6.15
C LYS A 3 -4.85 -46.18 -5.37
N THR A 4 -3.65 -46.72 -5.46
CA THR A 4 -2.46 -46.12 -4.82
C THR A 4 -2.16 -44.76 -5.47
N GLY A 5 -1.79 -43.75 -4.67
CA GLY A 5 -1.65 -42.34 -5.07
C GLY A 5 -0.64 -42.03 -6.19
N ARG A 6 -0.17 -43.03 -6.96
CA ARG A 6 0.69 -42.89 -8.13
C ARG A 6 -0.06 -42.63 -9.44
N GLU A 7 -1.37 -42.86 -9.48
CA GLU A 7 -2.20 -42.73 -10.69
C GLU A 7 -3.07 -41.45 -10.73
N ILE A 8 -3.03 -40.63 -9.67
CA ILE A 8 -3.83 -39.39 -9.62
C ILE A 8 -2.97 -38.23 -10.14
N PRO A 9 -3.47 -37.43 -11.13
CA PRO A 9 -2.79 -36.21 -11.55
C PRO A 9 -2.51 -35.29 -10.37
N ILE A 10 -1.34 -34.61 -10.40
CA ILE A 10 -0.85 -33.83 -9.26
C ILE A 10 -1.84 -32.74 -8.83
N GLU A 11 -2.54 -32.12 -9.77
CA GLU A 11 -3.56 -31.09 -9.54
C GLU A 11 -4.75 -31.68 -8.77
N ALA A 12 -5.25 -32.82 -9.22
CA ALA A 12 -6.35 -33.53 -8.56
C ALA A 12 -5.94 -34.03 -7.16
N LEU A 13 -4.69 -34.46 -6.98
CA LEU A 13 -4.15 -34.84 -5.67
C LEU A 13 -4.10 -33.62 -4.74
N ASN A 14 -3.64 -32.48 -5.23
CA ASN A 14 -3.54 -31.25 -4.45
C ASN A 14 -4.90 -30.72 -4.05
N GLU A 15 -5.92 -30.81 -4.92
CA GLU A 15 -7.28 -30.41 -4.55
C GLU A 15 -7.90 -31.35 -3.48
N ARG A 16 -7.71 -32.66 -3.60
CA ARG A 16 -8.13 -33.62 -2.55
C ARG A 16 -7.42 -33.35 -1.22
N ARG A 17 -6.15 -32.94 -1.23
CA ARG A 17 -5.42 -32.54 -0.01
C ARG A 17 -6.00 -31.27 0.61
N ARG A 18 -6.38 -30.27 -0.19
CA ARG A 18 -7.08 -29.05 0.30
C ARG A 18 -8.43 -29.41 0.90
N GLN A 19 -9.20 -30.27 0.23
CA GLN A 19 -10.50 -30.74 0.74
C GLN A 19 -10.34 -31.48 2.07
N ALA A 20 -9.33 -32.36 2.21
CA ALA A 20 -9.04 -33.04 3.45
C ALA A 20 -8.74 -32.07 4.61
N VAL A 21 -7.99 -30.99 4.34
CA VAL A 21 -7.73 -29.95 5.34
C VAL A 21 -9.02 -29.22 5.72
N ARG A 22 -9.88 -28.85 4.77
CA ARG A 22 -11.19 -28.22 5.07
C ARG A 22 -12.05 -29.10 5.98
N LEU A 23 -12.14 -30.40 5.70
CA LEU A 23 -12.87 -31.38 6.54
C LEU A 23 -12.28 -31.45 7.95
N ARG A 24 -10.97 -31.47 8.08
CA ARG A 24 -10.27 -31.47 9.37
C ARG A 24 -10.52 -30.18 10.17
N LEU A 25 -10.59 -29.04 9.52
CA LEU A 25 -10.95 -27.76 10.14
C LEU A 25 -12.41 -27.72 10.59
N ALA A 26 -13.30 -28.43 9.88
CA ALA A 26 -14.70 -28.60 10.25
C ALA A 26 -14.92 -29.68 11.35
N GLY A 27 -13.85 -30.20 11.98
CA GLY A 27 -13.94 -31.17 13.08
C GLY A 27 -14.10 -32.61 12.62
N VAL A 28 -14.09 -32.91 11.31
CA VAL A 28 -14.25 -34.30 10.81
C VAL A 28 -12.98 -35.11 11.16
N SER A 29 -13.16 -36.35 11.61
CA SER A 29 -12.03 -37.21 11.99
C SER A 29 -11.08 -37.53 10.83
N PRO A 30 -9.81 -37.84 11.07
CA PRO A 30 -8.86 -38.20 10.01
C PRO A 30 -9.31 -39.36 9.15
N ALA A 31 -9.91 -40.37 9.77
CA ALA A 31 -10.42 -41.58 9.08
C ALA A 31 -11.62 -41.25 8.17
N GLN A 32 -12.55 -40.42 8.61
CA GLN A 32 -13.66 -39.96 7.79
C GLN A 32 -13.21 -39.03 6.66
N SER A 33 -12.29 -38.09 6.93
CA SER A 33 -11.70 -37.22 5.91
C SER A 33 -10.98 -38.04 4.83
N ALA A 34 -10.27 -39.09 5.20
CA ALA A 34 -9.62 -40.03 4.28
C ALA A 34 -10.63 -40.71 3.36
N ARG A 35 -11.73 -41.24 3.92
CA ARG A 35 -12.80 -41.85 3.13
C ARG A 35 -13.47 -40.90 2.16
N GLN A 36 -13.80 -39.69 2.60
CA GLN A 36 -14.47 -38.68 1.76
C GLN A 36 -13.60 -38.12 0.64
N THR A 37 -12.31 -38.04 0.85
CA THR A 37 -11.37 -37.48 -0.15
C THR A 37 -10.70 -38.54 -1.04
N GLY A 38 -10.86 -39.82 -0.70
CA GLY A 38 -10.16 -40.94 -1.37
C GLY A 38 -8.64 -40.90 -1.17
N LEU A 39 -8.18 -40.24 -0.10
CA LEU A 39 -6.76 -40.21 0.31
C LEU A 39 -6.51 -41.21 1.45
N SER A 40 -5.26 -41.64 1.60
CA SER A 40 -4.86 -42.39 2.78
C SER A 40 -4.85 -41.50 4.03
N GLN A 41 -5.15 -42.06 5.19
CA GLN A 41 -5.14 -41.34 6.47
C GLN A 41 -3.76 -40.65 6.76
N PRO A 42 -2.62 -41.28 6.49
CA PRO A 42 -1.31 -40.59 6.59
C PRO A 42 -1.20 -39.35 5.70
N THR A 43 -1.76 -39.40 4.47
CA THR A 43 -1.77 -38.26 3.55
C THR A 43 -2.63 -37.12 4.06
N VAL A 44 -3.78 -37.42 4.65
CA VAL A 44 -4.67 -36.42 5.31
C VAL A 44 -3.95 -35.76 6.48
N ASN A 45 -3.30 -36.57 7.33
CA ASN A 45 -2.55 -36.03 8.48
C ASN A 45 -1.37 -35.18 8.04
N ALA A 46 -0.64 -35.59 7.00
CA ALA A 46 0.48 -34.82 6.43
C ALA A 46 -0.01 -33.49 5.82
N ALA A 47 -1.13 -33.50 5.12
CA ALA A 47 -1.74 -32.28 4.58
C ALA A 47 -2.17 -31.31 5.68
N PHE A 48 -2.82 -31.83 6.73
CA PHE A 48 -3.25 -31.02 7.86
C PHE A 48 -2.08 -30.48 8.70
N LYS A 49 -1.04 -31.28 8.89
CA LYS A 49 0.22 -30.84 9.53
C LYS A 49 0.89 -29.72 8.71
N ALA A 50 1.00 -29.88 7.39
CA ALA A 50 1.53 -28.87 6.51
C ALA A 50 0.74 -27.56 6.62
N TYR A 51 -0.57 -27.62 6.62
CA TYR A 51 -1.44 -26.46 6.84
C TYR A 51 -1.17 -25.76 8.17
N ARG A 52 -1.03 -26.51 9.28
CA ARG A 52 -0.77 -25.93 10.61
C ARG A 52 0.58 -25.22 10.70
N HIS A 53 1.58 -25.62 9.92
CA HIS A 53 2.92 -25.04 9.92
C HIS A 53 3.14 -23.92 8.89
N GLY A 54 2.44 -23.96 7.77
CA GLY A 54 2.67 -23.01 6.65
C GLY A 54 1.41 -22.54 5.91
N GLY A 55 0.22 -22.73 6.51
CA GLY A 55 -1.05 -22.30 5.90
C GLY A 55 -1.40 -23.06 4.62
N TRP A 56 -2.31 -22.50 3.83
CA TRP A 56 -2.79 -23.11 2.58
C TRP A 56 -1.71 -23.29 1.51
N SER A 57 -0.66 -22.47 1.51
CA SER A 57 0.46 -22.57 0.56
C SER A 57 1.32 -23.81 0.77
N ALA A 58 1.37 -24.36 1.97
CA ALA A 58 2.12 -25.56 2.31
C ALA A 58 1.37 -26.88 2.03
N VAL A 59 0.08 -26.83 1.74
CA VAL A 59 -0.77 -28.03 1.51
C VAL A 59 -0.45 -28.76 0.19
N PRO A 60 -0.21 -28.06 -0.96
CA PRO A 60 0.16 -28.71 -2.21
C PRO A 60 1.51 -29.42 -2.15
N VAL A 61 1.66 -30.49 -2.91
CA VAL A 61 2.95 -31.16 -3.15
C VAL A 61 3.39 -30.93 -4.58
N ALA A 62 4.70 -30.73 -4.78
CA ALA A 62 5.28 -30.58 -6.10
C ALA A 62 5.36 -31.92 -6.84
N PRO A 63 5.40 -31.95 -8.19
CA PRO A 63 5.67 -33.15 -8.98
C PRO A 63 7.02 -33.75 -8.58
N ARG A 64 7.09 -35.04 -8.36
CA ARG A 64 8.36 -35.72 -8.14
C ARG A 64 9.11 -35.82 -9.48
N GLY A 65 10.07 -34.91 -9.72
CA GLY A 65 11.01 -35.02 -10.82
C GLY A 65 11.93 -36.27 -10.63
N ARG A 66 12.19 -37.02 -11.71
CA ARG A 66 13.22 -38.04 -11.72
C ARG A 66 14.55 -37.36 -11.36
N GLY A 67 15.20 -37.82 -10.31
CA GLY A 67 16.49 -37.30 -9.84
C GLY A 67 17.55 -37.33 -10.94
N VAL A 68 17.98 -36.16 -11.37
CA VAL A 68 19.17 -35.99 -12.21
C VAL A 68 20.37 -36.15 -11.28
N ARG A 69 21.16 -37.21 -11.53
CA ARG A 69 22.44 -37.51 -10.88
C ARG A 69 23.38 -36.31 -11.07
N ARG A 70 23.76 -35.65 -9.98
CA ARG A 70 24.78 -34.59 -9.99
C ARG A 70 26.11 -35.17 -10.44
N GLN A 71 26.55 -34.88 -11.67
CA GLN A 71 27.95 -34.99 -12.10
C GLN A 71 28.70 -33.75 -11.58
N ARG A 72 29.74 -34.01 -10.80
CA ARG A 72 30.73 -32.99 -10.40
C ARG A 72 31.51 -32.58 -11.65
N ALA A 73 31.43 -31.34 -12.06
CA ALA A 73 32.32 -30.74 -13.05
C ALA A 73 33.47 -30.01 -12.33
N ARG A 74 34.68 -30.26 -12.80
CA ARG A 74 35.93 -29.57 -12.43
C ARG A 74 36.03 -28.21 -13.09
N PRO A 75 36.82 -27.26 -12.55
CA PRO A 75 36.91 -25.91 -13.05
C PRO A 75 37.82 -25.78 -14.26
N HIS A 76 37.43 -25.09 -15.28
CA HIS A 76 38.32 -24.53 -16.32
C HIS A 76 38.01 -23.04 -16.56
N ALA A 77 39.11 -22.35 -16.84
CA ALA A 77 39.35 -20.92 -16.91
C ALA A 77 38.46 -20.14 -17.89
N GLU A 78 38.38 -18.83 -17.60
CA GLU A 78 37.76 -17.77 -18.42
C GLU A 78 38.38 -17.66 -19.82
N PRO A 79 37.61 -17.04 -20.76
CA PRO A 79 38.08 -15.77 -21.26
C PRO A 79 37.03 -14.69 -21.29
N ALA A 80 37.51 -13.46 -21.08
CA ALA A 80 36.77 -12.23 -21.12
C ALA A 80 36.27 -11.85 -22.52
N SER A 81 35.02 -11.37 -22.61
CA SER A 81 34.62 -10.28 -23.52
C SER A 81 33.19 -9.84 -23.23
N GLY A 82 33.01 -8.55 -23.19
CA GLY A 82 31.79 -7.91 -22.72
C GLY A 82 30.60 -8.06 -23.66
N VAL A 83 29.45 -8.29 -23.05
CA VAL A 83 28.13 -7.91 -23.56
C VAL A 83 27.24 -7.66 -22.35
N GLY A 84 26.38 -6.67 -22.46
CA GLY A 84 25.60 -6.05 -21.41
C GLY A 84 25.02 -6.98 -20.36
N LYS A 85 25.26 -6.65 -19.10
CA LYS A 85 24.65 -7.30 -17.93
C LYS A 85 23.13 -7.08 -17.98
N SER A 86 22.40 -8.05 -18.48
CA SER A 86 20.98 -8.20 -18.15
C SER A 86 20.92 -8.41 -16.63
N ARG A 87 20.42 -7.42 -15.92
CA ARG A 87 20.21 -7.47 -14.47
C ARG A 87 19.24 -8.62 -14.21
N ALA A 88 19.72 -9.76 -13.76
CA ALA A 88 18.88 -10.88 -13.35
C ALA A 88 17.82 -10.34 -12.38
N ARG A 89 16.55 -10.35 -12.78
CA ARG A 89 15.43 -9.99 -11.92
C ARG A 89 15.46 -10.91 -10.72
N ARG A 90 15.72 -10.37 -9.52
CA ARG A 90 15.52 -11.12 -8.28
C ARG A 90 14.06 -11.56 -8.24
N ALA A 91 13.82 -12.86 -8.04
CA ALA A 91 12.48 -13.39 -7.92
C ALA A 91 11.75 -12.65 -6.78
N THR A 92 10.58 -12.08 -7.10
CA THR A 92 9.73 -11.44 -6.10
C THR A 92 9.26 -12.49 -5.10
N PRO A 93 9.33 -12.27 -3.78
CA PRO A 93 8.79 -13.20 -2.80
C PRO A 93 7.32 -13.53 -3.12
N ALA A 94 6.92 -14.79 -2.94
CA ALA A 94 5.58 -15.27 -3.33
C ALA A 94 4.43 -14.42 -2.76
N GLN A 95 4.59 -13.89 -1.54
CA GLN A 95 3.62 -12.98 -0.92
C GLN A 95 3.49 -11.66 -1.70
N LEU A 96 4.61 -11.03 -2.08
CA LEU A 96 4.57 -9.78 -2.84
C LEU A 96 3.97 -9.97 -4.24
N ALA A 97 4.25 -11.11 -4.88
CA ALA A 97 3.65 -11.46 -6.16
C ALA A 97 2.12 -11.63 -6.05
N HIS A 98 1.64 -12.22 -4.95
CA HIS A 98 0.20 -12.33 -4.67
C HIS A 98 -0.45 -10.96 -4.44
N LEU A 99 0.16 -10.12 -3.61
CA LEU A 99 -0.33 -8.76 -3.33
C LEU A 99 -0.32 -7.88 -4.58
N GLU A 100 0.71 -8.00 -5.43
CA GLU A 100 0.78 -7.34 -6.73
C GLU A 100 -0.38 -7.78 -7.63
N ALA A 101 -0.62 -9.08 -7.78
CA ALA A 101 -1.68 -9.63 -8.61
C ALA A 101 -3.07 -9.18 -8.13
N GLU A 102 -3.32 -9.19 -6.81
CA GLU A 102 -4.55 -8.69 -6.21
C GLU A 102 -4.74 -7.19 -6.52
N SER A 103 -3.71 -6.37 -6.31
CA SER A 103 -3.79 -4.94 -6.56
C SER A 103 -4.04 -4.61 -8.04
N ILE A 104 -3.39 -5.34 -8.96
CA ILE A 104 -3.60 -5.20 -10.41
C ILE A 104 -5.04 -5.58 -10.78
N PHE A 105 -5.56 -6.67 -10.21
CA PHE A 105 -6.94 -7.09 -10.41
C PHE A 105 -7.91 -5.99 -9.97
N ILE A 106 -7.76 -5.45 -8.74
CA ILE A 106 -8.61 -4.38 -8.21
C ILE A 106 -8.56 -3.14 -9.12
N LEU A 107 -7.37 -2.73 -9.57
CA LEU A 107 -7.20 -1.57 -10.46
C LEU A 107 -7.99 -1.75 -11.76
N ARG A 108 -7.92 -2.93 -12.37
CA ARG A 108 -8.63 -3.25 -13.63
C ARG A 108 -10.14 -3.31 -13.44
N GLU A 109 -10.63 -3.98 -12.38
CA GLU A 109 -12.05 -4.06 -12.06
C GLU A 109 -12.66 -2.67 -11.86
N VAL A 110 -12.01 -1.81 -11.07
CA VAL A 110 -12.52 -0.46 -10.81
C VAL A 110 -12.54 0.40 -12.07
N VAL A 111 -11.52 0.29 -12.94
CA VAL A 111 -11.51 1.02 -14.21
C VAL A 111 -12.60 0.53 -15.16
N ALA A 112 -12.82 -0.78 -15.24
CA ALA A 112 -13.85 -1.36 -16.09
C ALA A 112 -15.27 -0.89 -15.73
N GLU A 113 -15.52 -0.64 -14.45
CA GLU A 113 -16.82 -0.24 -13.91
C GLU A 113 -16.95 1.28 -13.66
N SER A 114 -15.96 2.09 -14.05
CA SER A 114 -15.93 3.53 -13.81
C SER A 114 -15.85 4.33 -15.11
N GLU A 115 -16.62 5.42 -15.18
CA GLU A 115 -16.59 6.32 -16.33
C GLU A 115 -15.45 7.34 -16.23
N ARG A 116 -15.19 7.82 -15.00
CA ARG A 116 -14.22 8.88 -14.70
C ARG A 116 -13.36 8.55 -13.48
N PRO A 117 -12.54 7.51 -13.54
CA PRO A 117 -11.63 7.17 -12.47
C PRO A 117 -10.50 8.19 -12.34
N VAL A 118 -9.96 8.33 -11.13
CA VAL A 118 -8.81 9.19 -10.83
C VAL A 118 -7.92 8.51 -9.79
N MET A 119 -6.62 8.75 -9.86
CA MET A 119 -5.71 8.29 -8.83
C MET A 119 -5.24 9.45 -7.95
N LEU A 120 -5.48 9.35 -6.64
CA LEU A 120 -4.99 10.32 -5.68
C LEU A 120 -3.48 10.15 -5.50
N TYR A 121 -2.74 11.18 -5.88
CA TYR A 121 -1.28 11.18 -5.83
C TYR A 121 -0.77 12.08 -4.72
N SER A 122 -0.62 11.51 -3.52
CA SER A 122 -0.13 12.22 -2.33
C SER A 122 1.39 12.37 -2.27
N VAL A 123 2.11 11.80 -3.22
CA VAL A 123 3.58 11.79 -3.28
C VAL A 123 4.24 10.97 -2.15
N GLY A 124 3.45 10.20 -1.41
CA GLY A 124 3.94 9.27 -0.39
C GLY A 124 4.42 7.94 -0.98
N LYS A 125 5.11 7.13 -0.17
CA LYS A 125 5.58 5.79 -0.56
C LYS A 125 4.46 4.90 -1.11
N ASP A 126 3.31 4.93 -0.45
CA ASP A 126 2.14 4.12 -0.82
C ASP A 126 1.55 4.55 -2.17
N SER A 127 1.43 5.87 -2.41
CA SER A 127 0.98 6.38 -3.71
C SER A 127 2.00 6.15 -4.83
N SER A 128 3.29 6.08 -4.53
CA SER A 128 4.33 5.71 -5.50
C SER A 128 4.24 4.24 -5.89
N VAL A 129 4.01 3.34 -4.92
CA VAL A 129 3.76 1.91 -5.19
C VAL A 129 2.47 1.72 -5.98
N LEU A 130 1.40 2.42 -5.60
CA LEU A 130 0.11 2.35 -6.30
C LEU A 130 0.24 2.81 -7.76
N LEU A 131 0.98 3.88 -8.03
CA LEU A 131 1.26 4.37 -9.37
C LEU A 131 2.07 3.35 -10.20
N HIS A 132 3.06 2.71 -9.57
CA HIS A 132 3.84 1.66 -10.22
C HIS A 132 2.96 0.45 -10.59
N LEU A 133 2.09 0.02 -9.68
CA LEU A 133 1.12 -1.06 -9.92
C LEU A 133 0.11 -0.70 -11.03
N ALA A 134 -0.36 0.55 -11.05
CA ALA A 134 -1.24 1.03 -12.11
C ALA A 134 -0.56 0.96 -13.49
N ARG A 135 0.71 1.35 -13.58
CA ARG A 135 1.48 1.19 -14.82
C ARG A 135 1.63 -0.27 -15.26
N LYS A 136 1.85 -1.18 -14.32
CA LYS A 136 1.89 -2.62 -14.61
C LYS A 136 0.52 -3.15 -15.04
N ALA A 137 -0.56 -2.68 -14.40
CA ALA A 137 -1.93 -3.11 -14.68
C ALA A 137 -2.37 -2.84 -16.11
N PHE A 138 -1.93 -1.72 -16.69
CA PHE A 138 -2.36 -1.29 -18.02
C PHE A 138 -1.28 -1.36 -19.10
N TYR A 139 -0.07 -1.86 -18.75
CA TYR A 139 1.00 -2.04 -19.73
C TYR A 139 0.53 -2.85 -20.98
N PRO A 140 0.88 -2.43 -22.22
CA PRO A 140 1.84 -1.37 -22.57
C PRO A 140 1.23 0.05 -22.64
N ALA A 141 -0.09 0.19 -22.52
CA ALA A 141 -0.75 1.51 -22.49
C ALA A 141 -0.52 2.24 -21.14
N PRO A 142 -0.59 3.57 -21.12
CA PRO A 142 -0.63 4.30 -19.86
C PRO A 142 -1.92 4.01 -19.08
N PRO A 143 -1.94 4.19 -17.76
CA PRO A 143 -3.18 4.11 -16.97
C PRO A 143 -4.26 5.05 -17.53
N PRO A 144 -5.52 4.60 -17.73
CA PRO A 144 -6.57 5.37 -18.38
C PRO A 144 -7.25 6.38 -17.43
N PHE A 145 -6.48 7.02 -16.58
CA PHE A 145 -6.96 8.02 -15.61
C PHE A 145 -5.85 9.00 -15.24
N PRO A 146 -6.21 10.25 -14.87
CA PRO A 146 -5.26 11.24 -14.40
C PRO A 146 -4.81 11.01 -12.96
N LEU A 147 -3.71 11.67 -12.60
CA LEU A 147 -3.28 11.84 -11.22
C LEU A 147 -3.94 13.11 -10.64
N LEU A 148 -4.50 13.02 -9.43
CA LEU A 148 -5.01 14.16 -8.69
C LEU A 148 -4.15 14.40 -7.46
N HIS A 149 -3.52 15.57 -7.41
CA HIS A 149 -2.82 16.07 -6.23
C HIS A 149 -3.64 17.17 -5.58
N VAL A 150 -4.13 16.92 -4.37
CA VAL A 150 -4.74 17.97 -3.53
C VAL A 150 -3.61 18.74 -2.87
N ASP A 151 -3.37 19.94 -3.34
CA ASP A 151 -2.31 20.80 -2.82
C ASP A 151 -2.85 21.69 -1.70
N THR A 152 -2.32 21.45 -0.52
CA THR A 152 -2.64 22.25 0.68
C THR A 152 -1.80 23.51 0.80
N THR A 153 -0.94 23.81 -0.19
CA THR A 153 0.08 24.85 -0.19
C THR A 153 1.18 24.68 0.89
N TRP A 154 1.03 23.66 1.73
CA TRP A 154 1.92 23.34 2.83
C TRP A 154 2.53 21.94 2.66
N LYS A 155 3.22 21.71 1.53
CA LYS A 155 4.06 20.52 1.32
C LYS A 155 5.53 20.89 1.41
N PHE A 156 6.37 19.87 1.63
CA PHE A 156 7.83 20.04 1.52
C PHE A 156 8.23 20.32 0.08
N ARG A 157 9.25 21.15 -0.11
CA ARG A 157 9.77 21.48 -1.45
C ARG A 157 10.20 20.24 -2.24
N GLU A 158 10.83 19.28 -1.57
CA GLU A 158 11.21 18.01 -2.20
C GLU A 158 9.99 17.23 -2.72
N MET A 159 8.82 17.35 -2.09
CA MET A 159 7.59 16.69 -2.56
C MET A 159 7.06 17.33 -3.86
N TYR A 160 7.05 18.64 -3.96
CA TYR A 160 6.65 19.33 -5.18
C TYR A 160 7.54 18.94 -6.36
N ALA A 161 8.85 19.05 -6.18
CA ALA A 161 9.83 18.71 -7.21
C ALA A 161 9.72 17.23 -7.65
N PHE A 162 9.50 16.31 -6.71
CA PHE A 162 9.32 14.90 -7.03
C PHE A 162 8.01 14.63 -7.76
N ARG A 163 6.92 15.27 -7.35
CA ARG A 163 5.59 15.17 -7.98
C ARG A 163 5.64 15.51 -9.45
N ASP A 164 6.15 16.71 -9.75
CA ASP A 164 6.17 17.28 -11.09
C ASP A 164 7.08 16.48 -12.01
N ARG A 165 8.27 16.13 -11.53
CA ARG A 165 9.19 15.26 -12.26
C ARG A 165 8.58 13.89 -12.56
N THR A 166 7.98 13.23 -11.58
CA THR A 166 7.39 11.90 -11.77
C THR A 166 6.24 11.93 -12.76
N ALA A 167 5.36 12.91 -12.70
CA ALA A 167 4.27 13.04 -13.66
C ALA A 167 4.78 13.27 -15.09
N ALA A 168 5.78 14.12 -15.26
CA ALA A 168 6.41 14.40 -16.55
C ALA A 168 7.13 13.16 -17.13
N GLU A 169 7.96 12.48 -16.33
CA GLU A 169 8.70 11.28 -16.75
C GLU A 169 7.77 10.13 -17.17
N LEU A 170 6.59 10.05 -16.56
CA LEU A 170 5.62 9.01 -16.86
C LEU A 170 4.60 9.40 -17.94
N GLY A 171 4.63 10.64 -18.41
CA GLY A 171 3.64 11.17 -19.36
C GLY A 171 2.21 11.14 -18.81
N MET A 172 2.04 11.18 -17.47
CA MET A 172 0.74 11.15 -16.82
C MET A 172 0.14 12.55 -16.69
N GLN A 173 -1.13 12.69 -17.03
CA GLN A 173 -1.86 13.92 -16.74
C GLN A 173 -1.91 14.15 -15.23
N LEU A 174 -1.38 15.29 -14.77
CA LEU A 174 -1.40 15.70 -13.37
C LEU A 174 -2.39 16.85 -13.18
N ILE A 175 -3.40 16.62 -12.37
CA ILE A 175 -4.34 17.64 -11.91
C ILE A 175 -3.92 18.08 -10.52
N VAL A 176 -3.57 19.36 -10.38
CA VAL A 176 -3.28 19.97 -9.07
C VAL A 176 -4.48 20.81 -8.67
N HIS A 177 -5.10 20.45 -7.54
CA HIS A 177 -6.27 21.17 -7.03
C HIS A 177 -5.96 21.81 -5.69
N VAL A 178 -6.25 23.11 -5.59
CA VAL A 178 -6.15 23.93 -4.38
C VAL A 178 -7.54 24.45 -4.03
N ASN A 179 -7.88 24.49 -2.75
CA ASN A 179 -9.08 25.20 -2.29
C ASN A 179 -8.83 26.71 -2.37
N ALA A 180 -9.37 27.35 -3.40
CA ALA A 180 -9.16 28.76 -3.66
C ALA A 180 -9.70 29.67 -2.54
N GLU A 181 -10.84 29.31 -1.94
CA GLU A 181 -11.41 30.05 -0.81
C GLU A 181 -10.50 29.93 0.43
N GLY A 182 -10.04 28.71 0.74
CA GLY A 182 -9.12 28.49 1.85
C GLY A 182 -7.80 29.25 1.66
N LEU A 183 -7.30 29.32 0.41
CA LEU A 183 -6.11 30.09 0.06
C LEU A 183 -6.35 31.59 0.25
N ALA A 184 -7.46 32.13 -0.24
CA ALA A 184 -7.81 33.55 -0.11
C ALA A 184 -7.96 33.97 1.37
N ARG A 185 -8.44 33.06 2.22
CA ARG A 185 -8.54 33.26 3.69
C ARG A 185 -7.21 33.09 4.42
N GLY A 186 -6.13 32.77 3.73
CA GLY A 186 -4.81 32.55 4.33
C GLY A 186 -4.75 31.35 5.30
N ILE A 187 -5.59 30.33 5.09
CA ILE A 187 -5.66 29.16 5.99
C ILE A 187 -4.31 28.43 6.00
N ASN A 188 -3.68 28.39 7.17
CA ASN A 188 -2.40 27.75 7.36
C ASN A 188 -2.33 26.99 8.71
N PRO A 189 -1.39 26.06 8.89
CA PRO A 189 -1.35 25.21 10.09
C PRO A 189 -0.91 25.92 11.35
N PHE A 190 -0.27 27.10 11.26
CA PHE A 190 0.25 27.81 12.42
C PHE A 190 -0.80 28.74 13.06
N THR A 191 -1.55 29.48 12.23
CA THR A 191 -2.53 30.47 12.72
C THR A 191 -3.90 29.84 12.94
N HIS A 192 -4.27 28.80 12.18
CA HIS A 192 -5.60 28.17 12.22
C HIS A 192 -5.59 26.77 12.86
N GLY A 193 -4.38 26.25 13.18
CA GLY A 193 -4.23 24.92 13.73
C GLY A 193 -4.36 23.78 12.71
N SER A 194 -3.93 22.59 13.12
CA SER A 194 -3.87 21.39 12.27
C SER A 194 -5.25 20.93 11.80
N ALA A 195 -6.27 21.05 12.66
CA ALA A 195 -7.62 20.57 12.37
C ALA A 195 -8.30 21.40 11.27
N VAL A 196 -8.35 22.72 11.42
CA VAL A 196 -8.95 23.65 10.43
C VAL A 196 -8.21 23.59 9.11
N HIS A 197 -6.85 23.63 9.15
CA HIS A 197 -6.06 23.53 7.95
C HIS A 197 -6.32 22.19 7.21
N THR A 198 -6.40 21.07 7.91
CA THR A 198 -6.68 19.77 7.29
C THR A 198 -8.08 19.71 6.72
N ASP A 199 -9.05 20.22 7.43
CA ASP A 199 -10.43 20.22 6.93
C ASP A 199 -10.57 21.07 5.68
N VAL A 200 -10.19 22.35 5.74
CA VAL A 200 -10.40 23.30 4.62
C VAL A 200 -9.49 22.97 3.43
N MET A 201 -8.17 22.83 3.67
CA MET A 201 -7.20 22.73 2.57
C MET A 201 -7.02 21.30 2.06
N LYS A 202 -7.56 20.28 2.72
CA LYS A 202 -7.44 18.89 2.27
C LYS A 202 -8.79 18.21 2.07
N THR A 203 -9.67 18.17 3.09
CA THR A 203 -10.96 17.46 3.01
C THR A 203 -11.90 18.16 2.05
N GLN A 204 -12.16 19.45 2.25
CA GLN A 204 -13.03 20.24 1.37
C GLN A 204 -12.43 20.36 -0.04
N ALA A 205 -11.12 20.60 -0.16
CA ALA A 205 -10.45 20.63 -1.45
C ALA A 205 -10.59 19.31 -2.24
N LEU A 206 -10.49 18.15 -1.58
CA LEU A 206 -10.73 16.87 -2.23
C LEU A 206 -12.17 16.74 -2.73
N ARG A 207 -13.16 17.13 -1.92
CA ARG A 207 -14.57 17.11 -2.32
C ARG A 207 -14.80 18.01 -3.53
N GLN A 208 -14.32 19.25 -3.49
CA GLN A 208 -14.37 20.20 -4.61
C GLN A 208 -13.76 19.62 -5.88
N ALA A 209 -12.61 18.92 -5.78
CA ALA A 209 -11.99 18.31 -6.95
C ALA A 209 -12.83 17.16 -7.51
N ILE A 210 -13.37 16.27 -6.66
CA ILE A 210 -14.23 15.16 -7.08
C ILE A 210 -15.48 15.69 -7.82
N GLU A 211 -16.14 16.70 -7.27
CA GLU A 211 -17.32 17.33 -7.86
C GLU A 211 -16.98 18.06 -9.16
N LYS A 212 -15.97 18.92 -9.14
CA LYS A 212 -15.55 19.75 -10.29
C LYS A 212 -15.22 18.90 -11.52
N TYR A 213 -14.49 17.83 -11.33
CA TYR A 213 -14.05 16.94 -12.42
C TYR A 213 -15.00 15.76 -12.62
N ARG A 214 -16.06 15.62 -11.81
CA ARG A 214 -17.06 14.55 -11.85
C ARG A 214 -16.41 13.16 -11.77
N PHE A 215 -15.43 13.00 -10.88
CA PHE A 215 -14.82 11.70 -10.68
C PHE A 215 -15.77 10.77 -9.92
N ASP A 216 -16.02 9.60 -10.49
CA ASP A 216 -16.90 8.58 -9.93
C ASP A 216 -16.15 7.49 -9.15
N ALA A 217 -14.85 7.31 -9.40
CA ALA A 217 -13.97 6.45 -8.63
C ALA A 217 -12.63 7.12 -8.35
N ALA A 218 -12.09 6.94 -7.13
CA ALA A 218 -10.79 7.48 -6.77
C ALA A 218 -9.94 6.41 -6.07
N PHE A 219 -8.80 6.09 -6.69
CA PHE A 219 -7.82 5.19 -6.10
C PHE A 219 -6.99 5.88 -5.02
N GLY A 220 -6.75 5.17 -3.92
CA GLY A 220 -5.89 5.64 -2.83
C GLY A 220 -4.98 4.56 -2.28
N GLY A 221 -3.85 4.98 -1.75
CA GLY A 221 -2.82 4.11 -1.20
C GLY A 221 -3.04 3.71 0.27
N ALA A 222 -4.26 3.79 0.79
CA ALA A 222 -4.53 3.44 2.18
C ALA A 222 -4.43 1.93 2.41
N ARG A 223 -3.92 1.55 3.59
CA ARG A 223 -3.75 0.16 4.03
C ARG A 223 -4.48 -0.07 5.35
N ARG A 224 -4.92 -1.32 5.56
CA ARG A 224 -5.61 -1.72 6.80
C ARG A 224 -4.71 -1.67 8.04
N ASP A 225 -3.40 -1.85 7.88
CA ASP A 225 -2.44 -1.83 8.98
C ASP A 225 -2.09 -0.43 9.51
N GLU A 226 -2.46 0.65 8.78
CA GLU A 226 -2.16 2.01 9.19
C GLU A 226 -2.84 2.41 10.50
N GLU A 227 -4.15 2.08 10.61
CA GLU A 227 -4.97 2.45 11.78
C GLU A 227 -6.30 1.69 11.83
N LYS A 228 -6.97 1.72 13.00
CA LYS A 228 -8.23 1.01 13.26
C LYS A 228 -9.37 1.38 12.29
N SER A 229 -9.49 2.64 11.91
CA SER A 229 -10.56 3.06 10.99
C SER A 229 -10.33 2.56 9.56
N ARG A 230 -9.05 2.42 9.14
CA ARG A 230 -8.67 1.80 7.87
C ARG A 230 -8.96 0.30 7.85
N ALA A 231 -8.74 -0.38 8.97
CA ALA A 231 -9.05 -1.80 9.10
C ALA A 231 -10.54 -2.12 8.94
N LYS A 232 -11.42 -1.18 9.29
CA LYS A 232 -12.87 -1.31 9.11
C LYS A 232 -13.35 -1.05 7.68
N GLU A 233 -12.58 -0.34 6.88
CA GLU A 233 -12.98 0.08 5.54
C GLU A 233 -12.79 -1.04 4.51
N ARG A 234 -13.73 -1.14 3.57
CA ARG A 234 -13.65 -2.09 2.46
C ARG A 234 -12.64 -1.65 1.41
N ILE A 235 -12.19 -2.60 0.58
CA ILE A 235 -11.30 -2.30 -0.56
C ILE A 235 -11.99 -1.33 -1.52
N CYS A 236 -13.28 -1.59 -1.83
CA CYS A 236 -14.12 -0.70 -2.61
C CYS A 236 -15.16 -0.05 -1.70
N SER A 237 -14.88 1.15 -1.25
CA SER A 237 -15.63 1.87 -0.22
C SER A 237 -16.53 2.94 -0.84
N LEU A 238 -17.84 2.73 -0.76
CA LEU A 238 -18.83 3.66 -1.29
C LEU A 238 -18.86 4.96 -0.49
N ARG A 239 -19.04 6.07 -1.18
CA ARG A 239 -19.34 7.40 -0.63
C ARG A 239 -20.69 7.86 -1.13
N SER A 240 -21.53 8.34 -0.21
CA SER A 240 -22.80 8.94 -0.56
C SER A 240 -22.62 10.19 -1.43
N ALA A 241 -23.71 10.74 -1.94
CA ALA A 241 -23.71 12.01 -2.68
C ALA A 241 -23.16 13.19 -1.85
N GLN A 242 -23.14 13.10 -0.52
CA GLN A 242 -22.49 14.06 0.39
C GLN A 242 -21.04 13.67 0.72
N HIS A 243 -20.43 12.73 0.00
CA HIS A 243 -19.08 12.18 0.19
C HIS A 243 -18.87 11.44 1.53
N ARG A 244 -19.93 11.06 2.23
CA ARG A 244 -19.85 10.39 3.54
C ARG A 244 -19.62 8.89 3.39
N TRP A 245 -18.80 8.37 4.29
CA TRP A 245 -18.65 6.93 4.47
C TRP A 245 -19.56 6.43 5.58
N ASP A 246 -20.30 5.35 5.31
CA ASP A 246 -21.12 4.66 6.30
C ASP A 246 -20.46 3.31 6.68
N PRO A 247 -19.85 3.19 7.88
CA PRO A 247 -19.22 1.95 8.31
C PRO A 247 -20.20 0.82 8.59
N LYS A 248 -21.50 1.10 8.77
CA LYS A 248 -22.53 0.10 9.06
C LYS A 248 -23.11 -0.53 7.79
N ASN A 249 -23.18 0.22 6.72
CA ASN A 249 -23.78 -0.18 5.44
C ASN A 249 -22.73 -0.41 4.34
N GLN A 250 -21.65 -1.11 4.68
CA GLN A 250 -20.62 -1.47 3.70
C GLN A 250 -21.02 -2.72 2.92
N ARG A 251 -20.75 -2.72 1.62
CA ARG A 251 -21.00 -3.86 0.75
C ARG A 251 -20.06 -5.00 1.06
N PRO A 252 -20.53 -6.26 1.04
CA PRO A 252 -19.65 -7.41 1.23
C PRO A 252 -18.68 -7.57 0.03
N GLU A 253 -17.48 -8.07 0.30
CA GLU A 253 -16.44 -8.36 -0.69
C GLU A 253 -16.06 -9.84 -0.60
N LEU A 254 -17.05 -10.72 -0.70
CA LEU A 254 -16.85 -12.16 -0.65
C LEU A 254 -16.18 -12.63 -1.96
N TRP A 255 -15.20 -13.53 -1.83
CA TRP A 255 -14.47 -14.13 -2.96
C TRP A 255 -13.80 -13.11 -3.90
N SER A 256 -13.40 -11.95 -3.37
CA SER A 256 -12.84 -10.85 -4.17
C SER A 256 -13.77 -10.31 -5.26
N LEU A 257 -15.08 -10.42 -5.07
CA LEU A 257 -16.08 -9.80 -5.92
C LEU A 257 -16.40 -8.41 -5.37
N TYR A 258 -16.24 -7.38 -6.21
CA TYR A 258 -16.47 -5.99 -5.84
C TYR A 258 -17.78 -5.48 -6.44
N ASN A 259 -18.65 -4.94 -5.59
CA ASN A 259 -19.86 -4.29 -6.07
C ASN A 259 -19.60 -2.78 -6.24
N LEU A 260 -19.33 -2.37 -7.48
CA LEU A 260 -18.98 -0.99 -7.86
C LEU A 260 -20.18 -0.17 -8.35
N ARG A 261 -21.41 -0.69 -8.30
CA ARG A 261 -22.63 0.05 -8.69
C ARG A 261 -22.77 1.30 -7.86
N ARG A 262 -23.11 2.41 -8.50
CA ARG A 262 -23.28 3.72 -7.89
C ARG A 262 -24.59 4.34 -8.32
N GLN A 263 -25.20 5.13 -7.45
CA GLN A 263 -26.30 6.02 -7.80
C GLN A 263 -25.72 7.38 -8.26
N PRO A 264 -26.50 8.19 -8.99
CA PRO A 264 -26.08 9.55 -9.35
C PRO A 264 -25.62 10.34 -8.11
N GLY A 265 -24.46 10.97 -8.18
CA GLY A 265 -23.82 11.71 -7.10
C GLY A 265 -22.98 10.88 -6.12
N GLU A 266 -23.10 9.55 -6.10
CA GLU A 266 -22.23 8.69 -5.31
C GLU A 266 -20.85 8.51 -5.99
N SER A 267 -19.85 8.21 -5.19
CA SER A 267 -18.50 7.89 -5.68
C SER A 267 -17.88 6.71 -4.94
N MET A 268 -16.93 6.03 -5.58
CA MET A 268 -16.19 4.92 -5.00
C MET A 268 -14.78 5.35 -4.58
N ARG A 269 -14.34 4.94 -3.39
CA ARG A 269 -12.93 4.97 -3.01
C ARG A 269 -12.38 3.56 -3.10
N ALA A 270 -11.37 3.36 -3.93
CA ALA A 270 -10.73 2.05 -4.11
C ALA A 270 -9.33 2.04 -3.49
N PHE A 271 -9.04 1.00 -2.72
CA PHE A 271 -7.79 0.84 -1.98
C PHE A 271 -7.05 -0.44 -2.38
N PRO A 272 -6.37 -0.45 -3.53
CA PRO A 272 -5.66 -1.65 -4.01
C PRO A 272 -4.56 -2.15 -3.07
N LEU A 273 -4.03 -1.29 -2.20
CA LEU A 273 -3.02 -1.64 -1.20
C LEU A 273 -3.62 -2.05 0.16
N SER A 274 -4.93 -2.27 0.25
CA SER A 274 -5.63 -2.51 1.52
C SER A 274 -5.02 -3.65 2.35
N ASN A 275 -4.59 -4.73 1.70
CA ASN A 275 -4.02 -5.92 2.33
C ASN A 275 -2.49 -5.89 2.49
N TRP A 276 -1.82 -4.82 2.06
CA TRP A 276 -0.38 -4.63 2.21
C TRP A 276 -0.03 -4.12 3.61
N SER A 277 1.06 -4.60 4.16
CA SER A 277 1.71 -3.98 5.33
C SER A 277 2.71 -2.89 4.91
N GLU A 278 3.14 -2.05 5.88
CA GLU A 278 4.22 -1.08 5.63
C GLU A 278 5.50 -1.80 5.17
N LEU A 279 5.78 -2.97 5.73
CA LEU A 279 6.93 -3.78 5.36
C LEU A 279 6.84 -4.28 3.91
N ASP A 280 5.67 -4.77 3.48
CA ASP A 280 5.45 -5.22 2.09
C ASP A 280 5.68 -4.06 1.10
N VAL A 281 5.21 -2.86 1.43
CA VAL A 281 5.44 -1.65 0.62
C VAL A 281 6.94 -1.37 0.46
N TRP A 282 7.72 -1.38 1.54
CA TRP A 282 9.15 -1.12 1.47
C TRP A 282 9.93 -2.24 0.77
N GLN A 283 9.56 -3.50 0.99
CA GLN A 283 10.15 -4.64 0.27
C GLN A 283 9.88 -4.54 -1.23
N TYR A 284 8.65 -4.19 -1.62
CA TYR A 284 8.27 -4.02 -3.01
C TYR A 284 9.00 -2.84 -3.66
N ILE A 285 9.13 -1.70 -2.97
CA ILE A 285 9.96 -0.57 -3.41
C ILE A 285 11.39 -1.03 -3.69
N GLY A 286 11.96 -1.88 -2.81
CA GLY A 286 13.31 -2.40 -2.98
C GLY A 286 13.45 -3.38 -4.14
N VAL A 287 12.48 -4.27 -4.34
CA VAL A 287 12.50 -5.28 -5.41
C VAL A 287 12.30 -4.64 -6.79
N GLU A 288 11.32 -3.77 -6.92
CA GLU A 288 10.94 -3.12 -8.18
C GLU A 288 11.75 -1.83 -8.45
N ASN A 289 12.61 -1.40 -7.50
CA ASN A 289 13.38 -0.15 -7.55
C ASN A 289 12.50 1.08 -7.80
N ILE A 290 11.37 1.17 -7.08
CA ILE A 290 10.42 2.26 -7.22
C ILE A 290 11.04 3.55 -6.66
N PRO A 291 11.10 4.65 -7.42
CA PRO A 291 11.56 5.93 -6.89
C PRO A 291 10.58 6.47 -5.84
N VAL A 292 11.13 7.00 -4.75
CA VAL A 292 10.37 7.66 -3.67
C VAL A 292 11.03 8.96 -3.28
N VAL A 293 10.26 9.84 -2.64
CA VAL A 293 10.76 11.15 -2.19
C VAL A 293 11.98 10.99 -1.28
N PRO A 294 13.06 11.76 -1.48
CA PRO A 294 14.27 11.66 -0.66
C PRO A 294 14.06 11.88 0.85
N LEU A 295 12.95 12.47 1.24
CA LEU A 295 12.55 12.66 2.66
C LEU A 295 12.43 11.35 3.45
N TYR A 296 12.24 10.22 2.78
CA TYR A 296 12.21 8.91 3.43
C TYR A 296 13.59 8.39 3.86
N PHE A 297 14.66 8.96 3.33
CA PHE A 297 16.03 8.56 3.63
C PHE A 297 16.67 9.49 4.65
N ALA A 298 17.38 8.92 5.62
CA ALA A 298 18.06 9.66 6.65
C ALA A 298 19.17 10.55 6.06
N ARG A 299 19.11 11.84 6.43
CA ARG A 299 20.09 12.88 6.06
C ARG A 299 20.19 13.92 7.18
N PRO A 300 21.31 14.67 7.27
CA PRO A 300 21.36 15.88 8.07
C PRO A 300 20.33 16.90 7.55
N ARG A 301 19.38 17.28 8.42
CA ARG A 301 18.33 18.26 8.12
C ARG A 301 18.17 19.24 9.28
N PRO A 302 17.89 20.53 9.00
CA PRO A 302 17.58 21.47 10.06
C PRO A 302 16.22 21.12 10.69
N VAL A 303 16.20 20.86 11.97
CA VAL A 303 14.99 20.54 12.72
C VAL A 303 14.91 21.36 14.00
N VAL A 304 13.68 21.63 14.44
CA VAL A 304 13.36 22.13 15.77
C VAL A 304 12.54 21.09 16.49
N GLU A 305 12.61 21.08 17.82
CA GLU A 305 11.83 20.18 18.64
C GLU A 305 10.64 20.93 19.26
N ARG A 306 9.42 20.47 18.97
CA ARG A 306 8.18 21.02 19.54
C ARG A 306 7.30 19.88 20.01
N ASP A 307 6.91 19.94 21.28
CA ASP A 307 6.02 18.95 21.90
C ASP A 307 6.49 17.50 21.70
N GLY A 308 7.82 17.28 21.79
CA GLY A 308 8.46 15.97 21.60
C GLY A 308 8.42 15.46 20.15
N ALA A 309 8.16 16.32 19.18
CA ALA A 309 8.25 16.00 17.75
C ALA A 309 9.38 16.80 17.09
N LEU A 310 10.16 16.13 16.25
CA LEU A 310 11.16 16.79 15.40
C LEU A 310 10.49 17.33 14.15
N ILE A 311 10.44 18.64 14.02
CA ILE A 311 9.83 19.32 12.86
C ILE A 311 10.94 19.91 12.02
N MET A 312 11.01 19.48 10.76
CA MET A 312 12.00 19.99 9.81
C MET A 312 11.68 21.44 9.44
N VAL A 313 12.69 22.29 9.44
CA VAL A 313 12.59 23.65 8.92
C VAL A 313 12.94 23.59 7.43
N ASP A 314 11.91 23.50 6.59
CA ASP A 314 12.07 23.34 5.14
C ASP A 314 12.32 24.68 4.43
N ASP A 315 11.64 25.73 4.88
CA ASP A 315 11.76 27.09 4.32
C ASP A 315 11.23 28.16 5.29
N ALA A 316 11.24 29.42 4.83
CA ALA A 316 10.84 30.60 5.59
C ALA A 316 9.36 30.65 6.01
N ARG A 317 8.50 29.76 5.50
CA ARG A 317 7.09 29.67 5.95
C ARG A 317 6.97 29.22 7.40
N MET A 318 8.00 28.60 7.98
CA MET A 318 7.97 28.17 9.37
C MET A 318 8.38 29.30 10.31
N PRO A 319 7.46 29.84 11.12
CA PRO A 319 7.83 30.82 12.12
C PRO A 319 8.59 30.15 13.25
N LEU A 320 9.80 30.62 13.52
CA LEU A 320 10.59 30.20 14.67
C LEU A 320 10.13 30.96 15.91
N LYS A 321 10.05 30.28 17.05
CA LYS A 321 9.77 30.90 18.34
C LYS A 321 11.00 31.71 18.83
N LYS A 322 10.78 32.69 19.70
CA LYS A 322 11.89 33.46 20.27
C LYS A 322 12.87 32.53 21.00
N GLY A 323 14.14 32.59 20.60
CA GLY A 323 15.19 31.71 21.13
C GLY A 323 15.27 30.31 20.54
N GLU A 324 14.38 29.96 19.59
CA GLU A 324 14.41 28.68 18.88
C GLU A 324 15.41 28.76 17.71
N ALA A 325 16.37 27.84 17.69
CA ALA A 325 17.34 27.73 16.59
C ALA A 325 17.28 26.33 16.00
N PRO A 326 17.22 26.20 14.65
CA PRO A 326 17.26 24.91 14.00
C PRO A 326 18.60 24.20 14.24
N ALA A 327 18.56 22.94 14.68
CA ALA A 327 19.74 22.09 14.82
C ALA A 327 19.80 21.08 13.66
N LEU A 328 21.01 20.86 13.12
CA LEU A 328 21.20 19.79 12.14
C LEU A 328 21.18 18.43 12.85
N ARG A 329 20.16 17.63 12.55
CA ARG A 329 20.06 16.24 13.01
C ARG A 329 19.90 15.29 11.84
N ASN A 330 20.41 14.08 11.98
CA ASN A 330 20.25 13.05 10.97
C ASN A 330 18.87 12.41 11.11
N VAL A 331 17.94 12.83 10.24
CA VAL A 331 16.52 12.48 10.34
C VAL A 331 15.95 11.99 9.02
N ARG A 332 14.89 11.18 9.11
CA ARG A 332 14.02 10.78 8.01
C ARG A 332 12.55 10.87 8.40
N PHE A 333 11.68 10.77 7.41
CA PHE A 333 10.24 10.66 7.63
C PHE A 333 9.78 9.21 7.44
N ARG A 334 8.85 8.73 8.26
CA ARG A 334 8.13 7.46 8.02
C ARG A 334 6.89 7.67 7.19
N THR A 335 6.20 8.79 7.40
CA THR A 335 5.02 9.20 6.63
C THR A 335 5.18 10.64 6.20
N LEU A 336 4.67 10.97 5.02
CA LEU A 336 4.67 12.33 4.50
C LEU A 336 3.23 12.86 4.47
N GLY A 337 3.09 14.08 4.96
CA GLY A 337 1.82 14.80 5.00
C GLY A 337 2.04 16.27 4.66
N CYS A 338 1.27 17.14 5.35
CA CYS A 338 1.52 18.57 5.26
C CYS A 338 2.73 18.95 6.13
N TYR A 339 3.56 19.82 5.62
CA TYR A 339 4.55 20.55 6.39
C TYR A 339 3.83 21.64 7.20
N PRO A 340 4.04 21.85 8.46
CA PRO A 340 4.94 21.19 9.40
C PRO A 340 4.26 20.07 10.23
N LEU A 341 3.13 19.53 9.81
CA LEU A 341 2.33 18.55 10.56
C LEU A 341 2.92 17.12 10.46
N SER A 342 4.02 16.95 9.74
CA SER A 342 4.76 15.70 9.63
C SER A 342 5.99 15.76 10.52
N GLY A 343 6.03 14.96 11.58
CA GLY A 343 7.21 14.79 12.41
C GLY A 343 8.26 13.90 11.73
N ALA A 344 9.53 14.28 11.88
CA ALA A 344 10.67 13.45 11.52
C ALA A 344 11.07 12.54 12.69
N ILE A 345 11.84 11.50 12.40
CA ILE A 345 12.48 10.64 13.38
C ILE A 345 13.99 10.65 13.17
N GLU A 346 14.76 10.59 14.26
CA GLU A 346 16.20 10.34 14.17
C GLU A 346 16.44 8.95 13.61
N SER A 347 17.32 8.85 12.62
CA SER A 347 17.59 7.59 11.95
C SER A 347 18.93 7.63 11.22
N ARG A 348 19.51 6.45 11.00
CA ARG A 348 20.68 6.24 10.12
C ARG A 348 20.32 5.52 8.84
N ALA A 349 19.04 5.27 8.59
CA ALA A 349 18.58 4.50 7.44
C ALA A 349 18.54 5.39 6.18
N ALA A 350 19.65 5.45 5.46
CA ALA A 350 19.84 6.23 4.24
C ALA A 350 19.58 5.44 2.94
N SER A 351 19.05 4.22 3.02
CA SER A 351 18.73 3.37 1.87
C SER A 351 17.56 2.44 2.19
N VAL A 352 16.88 1.92 1.16
CA VAL A 352 15.74 1.01 1.32
C VAL A 352 16.09 -0.21 2.18
N PRO A 353 17.21 -0.93 1.99
CA PRO A 353 17.56 -2.05 2.86
C PRO A 353 17.71 -1.65 4.33
N ARG A 354 18.27 -0.46 4.61
CA ARG A 354 18.43 0.04 5.98
C ARG A 354 17.08 0.43 6.61
N ILE A 355 16.14 0.97 5.82
CA ILE A 355 14.78 1.24 6.28
C ILE A 355 14.08 -0.07 6.66
N ILE A 356 14.17 -1.11 5.82
CA ILE A 356 13.61 -2.43 6.10
C ILE A 356 14.21 -3.02 7.39
N GLU A 357 15.53 -2.94 7.55
CA GLU A 357 16.21 -3.41 8.76
C GLU A 357 15.75 -2.67 10.02
N GLU A 358 15.63 -1.34 9.94
CA GLU A 358 15.12 -0.51 11.04
C GLU A 358 13.68 -0.88 11.40
N MET A 359 12.82 -1.10 10.41
CA MET A 359 11.43 -1.51 10.63
C MET A 359 11.30 -2.86 11.31
N LEU A 360 12.10 -3.85 10.91
CA LEU A 360 12.09 -5.17 11.53
C LEU A 360 12.49 -5.14 13.02
N ARG A 361 13.27 -4.14 13.42
CA ARG A 361 13.66 -3.90 14.82
C ARG A 361 12.66 -3.05 15.59
N SER A 362 11.85 -2.25 14.90
CA SER A 362 10.89 -1.33 15.52
C SER A 362 9.56 -2.02 15.82
N ARG A 363 9.02 -1.81 17.03
CA ARG A 363 7.67 -2.23 17.44
C ARG A 363 6.62 -1.11 17.32
N SER A 364 7.01 0.07 16.82
CA SER A 364 6.14 1.25 16.78
C SER A 364 5.40 1.39 15.46
N SER A 365 4.13 1.84 15.50
CA SER A 365 3.34 2.17 14.32
C SER A 365 3.96 3.33 13.53
N GLU A 366 3.80 3.32 12.20
CA GLU A 366 4.27 4.40 11.31
C GLU A 366 3.65 5.77 11.63
N ARG A 367 2.46 5.80 12.22
CA ARG A 367 1.71 7.03 12.51
C ARG A 367 2.10 7.69 13.83
N GLN A 368 2.90 7.07 14.67
CA GLN A 368 3.33 7.63 15.96
C GLN A 368 4.02 9.01 15.85
N GLY A 369 4.60 9.35 14.69
CA GLY A 369 5.25 10.64 14.44
C GLY A 369 4.34 11.76 13.93
N ARG A 370 3.03 11.51 13.70
CA ARG A 370 2.13 12.54 13.18
C ARG A 370 1.56 13.40 14.30
N VAL A 371 1.82 14.70 14.21
CA VAL A 371 1.30 15.70 15.17
C VAL A 371 -0.23 15.69 15.20
N ILE A 372 -0.88 15.52 14.04
CA ILE A 372 -2.34 15.54 13.91
C ILE A 372 -3.06 14.36 14.58
N ASP A 373 -2.38 13.21 14.79
CA ASP A 373 -2.98 12.03 15.40
C ASP A 373 -2.96 12.07 16.93
N ARG A 374 -2.29 13.08 17.51
CA ARG A 374 -2.25 13.32 18.97
C ARG A 374 -3.48 14.04 19.52
N ASP A 375 -4.24 14.70 18.64
CA ASP A 375 -5.27 15.66 19.07
C ASP A 375 -6.58 15.02 19.57
N GLN A 376 -6.96 13.79 19.13
CA GLN A 376 -8.16 13.10 19.68
C GLN A 376 -8.22 11.60 19.33
N PRO A 377 -8.67 10.71 20.24
CA PRO A 377 -9.06 9.34 19.93
C PRO A 377 -10.23 9.32 18.92
N SER A 378 -10.18 8.48 17.90
CA SER A 378 -11.22 8.33 16.84
C SER A 378 -11.35 9.49 15.85
N SER A 379 -10.40 10.44 15.84
CA SER A 379 -10.46 11.61 14.93
C SER A 379 -10.59 11.23 13.45
N MET A 380 -9.96 10.13 13.02
CA MET A 380 -9.98 9.69 11.63
C MET A 380 -11.31 9.06 11.20
N GLU A 381 -12.02 8.35 12.07
CA GLU A 381 -13.35 7.81 11.75
C GLU A 381 -14.38 8.93 11.55
N ARG A 382 -14.34 9.94 12.41
CA ARG A 382 -15.17 11.15 12.28
C ARG A 382 -14.86 11.91 10.99
N LYS A 383 -13.57 12.13 10.68
CA LYS A 383 -13.14 12.80 9.44
C LYS A 383 -13.60 12.07 8.17
N LYS A 384 -13.63 10.73 8.17
CA LYS A 384 -14.17 9.96 7.05
C LYS A 384 -15.68 10.11 6.88
N GLN A 385 -16.42 10.21 7.99
CA GLN A 385 -17.85 10.54 7.97
C GLN A 385 -18.08 11.96 7.43
N GLU A 386 -17.12 12.85 7.59
CA GLU A 386 -17.13 14.23 7.04
C GLU A 386 -16.61 14.29 5.59
N GLY A 387 -16.22 13.17 4.98
CA GLY A 387 -15.76 13.10 3.59
C GLY A 387 -14.24 13.09 3.43
N TYR A 388 -13.48 12.95 4.51
CA TYR A 388 -12.02 12.76 4.43
C TYR A 388 -11.68 11.42 3.79
N PHE A 389 -10.53 11.41 3.12
CA PHE A 389 -10.00 10.23 2.45
C PHE A 389 -9.20 9.34 3.39
#